data_b0d78f76a709ae61fd0c19d768d4d602
#
_entry.id   b0d78f76a709ae61fd0c19d768d4d602
#
_cell.length_a   1.000
_cell.length_b   1.000
_cell.length_c   1.000
_cell.angle_alpha   90.00
_cell.angle_beta   90.00
_cell.angle_gamma   90.00
#
_symmetry.space_group_name_H-M   'P 1'
#
loop_
_entity.id
_entity.type
_entity.pdbx_description
1 polymer ?
#
loop_
_entity_poly.entity_id
_entity_poly.type
_entity_poly.pdbx_seq_one_letter_code
_entity_poly.pdbx_strand_id
1 'polypeptide(L)' 'MKLHASGEDYLETILVLQKKRGMVRSVDVARHMEVSKPSVCHAVATLRDGGFLTMDEDHFLHL' A
#
# COMPACT_ATOMS: atom_id res chain seq x y z
N MET A 1 7.35 -14.32 8.36
CA MET A 1 7.68 -13.53 7.15
C MET A 1 6.96 -14.10 5.94
N LYS A 2 6.37 -13.24 5.14
CA LYS A 2 5.69 -13.67 3.91
C LYS A 2 6.66 -13.66 2.76
N LEU A 3 6.70 -14.74 1.99
CA LEU A 3 7.53 -14.84 0.79
C LEU A 3 6.92 -14.01 -0.35
N HIS A 4 5.59 -13.98 -0.40
CA HIS A 4 4.85 -13.23 -1.40
C HIS A 4 3.69 -12.49 -0.74
N ALA A 5 3.55 -11.23 -1.07
CA ALA A 5 2.43 -10.42 -0.62
C ALA A 5 1.41 -10.32 -1.76
N SER A 6 0.15 -10.62 -1.47
CA SER A 6 -0.94 -10.47 -2.42
C SER A 6 -1.51 -9.07 -2.41
N GLY A 7 -2.34 -8.73 -3.41
CA GLY A 7 -3.06 -7.46 -3.43
C GLY A 7 -3.90 -7.26 -2.18
N GLU A 8 -4.51 -8.33 -1.67
CA GLU A 8 -5.30 -8.26 -0.43
C GLU A 8 -4.44 -7.90 0.77
N ASP A 9 -3.22 -8.43 0.83
CA ASP A 9 -2.28 -8.09 1.91
C ASP A 9 -1.94 -6.60 1.89
N TYR A 10 -1.71 -6.05 0.71
CA TYR A 10 -1.42 -4.62 0.56
C TYR A 10 -2.62 -3.76 0.96
N LEU A 11 -3.82 -4.11 0.52
CA LEU A 11 -5.03 -3.36 0.86
C LEU A 11 -5.31 -3.41 2.35
N GLU A 12 -5.15 -4.57 2.97
CA GLU A 12 -5.33 -4.73 4.42
C GLU A 12 -4.33 -3.87 5.19
N THR A 13 -3.07 -3.87 4.77
CA THR A 13 -2.02 -3.05 5.41
C THR A 13 -2.36 -1.57 5.30
N ILE A 14 -2.77 -1.11 4.13
CA ILE A 14 -3.16 0.29 3.93
C ILE A 14 -4.31 0.66 4.85
N LEU A 15 -5.32 -0.19 4.95
CA LEU A 15 -6.46 0.05 5.83
C LEU A 15 -6.04 0.14 7.30
N VAL A 16 -5.21 -0.78 7.76
CA VAL A 16 -4.71 -0.78 9.14
C VAL A 16 -3.93 0.50 9.42
N LEU A 17 -3.04 0.90 8.50
CA LEU A 17 -2.23 2.10 8.68
C LEU A 17 -3.07 3.38 8.63
N GLN A 18 -4.09 3.43 7.79
CA GLN A 18 -5.02 4.57 7.75
C GLN A 18 -5.73 4.75 9.08
N LYS A 19 -6.16 3.66 9.70
CA LYS A 19 -6.83 3.71 11.00
C LYS A 19 -5.90 4.19 12.11
N LYS A 20 -4.61 3.84 12.01
CA LYS A 20 -3.62 4.22 13.03
C LYS A 20 -3.06 5.62 12.84
N ARG A 21 -2.82 6.02 11.59
CA ARG A 21 -2.05 7.22 11.27
C ARG A 21 -2.84 8.26 10.45
N GLY A 22 -3.92 7.86 9.86
CA GLY A 22 -4.73 8.71 8.99
C GLY A 22 -4.23 8.84 7.57
N MET A 23 -2.92 9.03 7.38
CA MET A 23 -2.31 9.23 6.06
C MET A 23 -1.25 8.18 5.83
N VAL A 24 -1.28 7.55 4.64
CA VAL A 24 -0.41 6.42 4.31
C VAL A 24 0.24 6.64 2.95
N ARG A 25 1.55 6.47 2.90
CA ARG A 25 2.33 6.46 1.65
C ARG A 25 2.92 5.08 1.42
N SER A 26 3.42 4.85 0.21
CA SER A 26 4.03 3.56 -0.15
C SER A 26 5.18 3.18 0.78
N VAL A 27 5.98 4.15 1.25
CA VAL A 27 7.08 3.89 2.16
C VAL A 27 6.59 3.33 3.50
N ASP A 28 5.43 3.77 3.96
CA ASP A 28 4.83 3.27 5.21
C ASP A 28 4.41 1.81 5.05
N VAL A 29 3.85 1.49 3.89
CA VAL A 29 3.46 0.12 3.55
C VAL A 29 4.68 -0.79 3.48
N ALA A 30 5.74 -0.32 2.82
CA ALA A 30 6.98 -1.08 2.68
C ALA A 30 7.57 -1.43 4.04
N ARG A 31 7.61 -0.47 4.95
CA ARG A 31 8.12 -0.68 6.31
C ARG A 31 7.27 -1.67 7.10
N HIS A 32 5.96 -1.50 7.02
CA HIS A 32 5.04 -2.36 7.77
C HIS A 32 5.10 -3.80 7.32
N MET A 33 5.17 -4.02 6.01
CA MET A 33 5.17 -5.36 5.42
C MET A 33 6.57 -5.96 5.29
N GLU A 34 7.60 -5.18 5.54
CA GLU A 34 8.99 -5.61 5.38
C GLU A 34 9.29 -6.10 3.96
N VAL A 35 8.80 -5.35 2.98
CA VAL A 35 9.03 -5.63 1.57
C VAL A 35 9.78 -4.45 0.94
N SER A 36 10.34 -4.67 -0.25
CA SER A 36 11.07 -3.62 -0.93
C SER A 36 10.12 -2.52 -1.45
N LYS A 37 10.63 -1.29 -1.53
CA LYS A 37 9.85 -0.18 -2.05
C LYS A 37 9.41 -0.40 -3.50
N PRO A 38 10.27 -0.92 -4.42
CA PRO A 38 9.81 -1.24 -5.76
C PRO A 38 8.65 -2.22 -5.81
N SER A 39 8.64 -3.23 -4.92
CA SER A 39 7.54 -4.18 -4.82
C SER A 39 6.23 -3.49 -4.44
N VAL A 40 6.29 -2.57 -3.47
CA VAL A 40 5.11 -1.81 -3.06
C VAL A 40 4.63 -0.91 -4.19
N CYS A 41 5.55 -0.21 -4.85
CA CYS A 41 5.19 0.68 -5.96
C CYS A 41 4.50 -0.08 -7.09
N HIS A 42 4.99 -1.28 -7.41
CA HIS A 42 4.37 -2.14 -8.42
C HIS A 42 2.96 -2.57 -7.98
N ALA A 43 2.82 -3.02 -6.74
CA ALA A 43 1.54 -3.45 -6.20
C ALA A 43 0.53 -2.30 -6.16
N VAL A 44 0.97 -1.12 -5.72
CA VAL A 44 0.11 0.07 -5.67
C VAL A 44 -0.36 0.46 -7.07
N ALA A 45 0.52 0.43 -8.06
CA ALA A 45 0.15 0.74 -9.44
C ALA A 45 -0.90 -0.24 -9.96
N THR A 46 -0.71 -1.54 -9.69
CA THR A 46 -1.64 -2.58 -10.11
C THR A 46 -3.02 -2.38 -9.45
N LEU A 47 -3.04 -2.11 -8.15
CA LEU A 47 -4.28 -1.90 -7.40
C LEU A 47 -5.00 -0.63 -7.83
N ARG A 48 -4.25 0.42 -8.13
CA ARG A 48 -4.82 1.67 -8.64
C ARG A 48 -5.46 1.45 -10.01
N ASP A 49 -4.77 0.74 -10.91
CA ASP A 49 -5.29 0.44 -12.24
C ASP A 49 -6.55 -0.41 -12.16
N GLY A 50 -6.66 -1.27 -11.15
CA GLY A 50 -7.84 -2.09 -10.91
C GLY A 50 -8.98 -1.35 -10.20
N GLY A 51 -8.78 -0.11 -9.80
CA GLY A 51 -9.80 0.69 -9.13
C GLY A 51 -9.94 0.40 -7.63
N PHE A 52 -8.99 -0.33 -7.04
CA PHE A 52 -9.06 -0.68 -5.61
C PHE A 52 -8.55 0.42 -4.68
N LEU A 53 -7.75 1.32 -5.21
CA LEU A 53 -7.25 2.46 -4.44
C LEU A 53 -6.95 3.64 -5.37
N THR A 54 -6.76 4.81 -4.78
CA THR A 54 -6.32 6.00 -5.50
C THR A 54 -5.11 6.59 -4.79
N MET A 55 -4.38 7.44 -5.50
CA MET A 55 -3.23 8.17 -4.95
C MET A 55 -3.41 9.64 -5.26
N ASP A 56 -3.26 10.50 -4.26
CA ASP A 56 -3.37 11.93 -4.47
C ASP A 56 -2.05 12.56 -4.93
N GLU A 57 -2.04 13.87 -5.13
CA GLU A 57 -0.87 14.60 -5.62
C GLU A 57 0.33 14.50 -4.68
N ASP A 58 0.10 14.30 -3.40
CA ASP A 58 1.13 14.17 -2.38
C ASP A 58 1.55 12.72 -2.16
N HIS A 59 1.07 11.81 -3.01
CA HIS A 59 1.37 10.39 -2.97
C HIS A 59 0.77 9.65 -1.75
N PHE A 60 -0.25 10.22 -1.13
CA PHE A 60 -1.00 9.50 -0.09
C PHE A 60 -1.99 8.54 -0.74
N LEU A 61 -2.09 7.35 -0.14
CA LEU A 61 -2.95 6.28 -0.64
C LEU A 61 -4.34 6.36 -0.01
N HIS A 62 -5.38 6.20 -0.83
CA HIS A 62 -6.78 6.24 -0.39
C HIS A 62 -7.51 5.00 -0.91
N LEU A 63 -8.26 4.37 -0.03
CA LEU A 63 -9.10 3.23 -0.39
C LEU A 63 -10.48 3.65 -0.85
#